data_7bb75191ec142f3408546dd4b7ac0ae4
#
_entry.id   7bb75191ec142f3408546dd4b7ac0ae4
#
_cell.length_a   1.000
_cell.length_b   1.000
_cell.length_c   1.000
_cell.angle_alpha   90.00
_cell.angle_beta   90.00
_cell.angle_gamma   90.00
#
_symmetry.space_group_name_H-M   'P 1'
#
loop_
_entity.id
_entity.type
_entity.pdbx_description
1 polymer ?
#
loop_
_entity_poly.entity_id
_entity_poly.type
_entity_poly.pdbx_seq_one_letter_code
_entity_poly.pdbx_strand_id
1 'polypeptide(L)'
;MPSLQRTVHCVTHHVRLNLHGLSIALVAWLGFFGMAFGQAAIPEWCRPLPRPEYKSLERVPIGDAWFEVYKVAPGVFAIYEPHQSEETISYLVLGEKRALLFDTGMGISDLRKVTNELTHLPIVVLNSHTHDDHVGDNWQFETVYGMDTDFTRQNARGSRQDAQAEVAPDQICGNLPKGFDPKSYATRTWKITSYVHDGDRIDLGGRSLEVLATPGHTPDAISLLDRANGLLFTGDTYYPATIWLYRPETDFGAYDASVRRLAALAPQVKIVLGAHNIPVASPSVLPRLVTAFEAVRAGKVRPTQAAPGEVIYSLDGFSFRMRAPEGRK
;
A
#
# COMPACT_ATOMS: atom_id res chain seq x y z
N MET A 1 -65.72 -23.47 -42.15
CA MET A 1 -67.19 -23.26 -41.83
C MET A 1 -67.24 -22.44 -40.57
N PRO A 2 -68.25 -21.50 -40.48
CA PRO A 2 -68.33 -20.21 -41.18
C PRO A 2 -68.18 -19.04 -40.18
N SER A 3 -67.64 -17.97 -40.62
CA SER A 3 -68.24 -16.59 -40.84
C SER A 3 -69.36 -16.18 -39.90
N LEU A 4 -69.19 -15.04 -39.28
CA LEU A 4 -70.27 -14.07 -39.08
C LEU A 4 -69.71 -12.64 -38.92
N GLN A 5 -69.87 -11.87 -39.98
CA GLN A 5 -69.81 -10.42 -39.98
C GLN A 5 -71.01 -9.86 -39.21
N ARG A 6 -70.80 -8.78 -38.47
CA ARG A 6 -71.89 -7.83 -38.13
C ARG A 6 -71.36 -6.42 -38.29
N THR A 7 -71.92 -5.81 -39.28
CA THR A 7 -71.97 -4.41 -39.60
C THR A 7 -72.87 -3.66 -38.62
N VAL A 8 -72.42 -2.50 -38.07
CA VAL A 8 -73.29 -1.55 -37.39
C VAL A 8 -72.99 -0.14 -37.88
N HIS A 9 -74.01 0.54 -38.14
CA HIS A 9 -74.22 1.80 -38.88
C HIS A 9 -73.62 3.02 -38.19
N CYS A 10 -73.17 3.92 -39.04
CA CYS A 10 -72.82 5.32 -38.82
C CYS A 10 -74.05 6.13 -38.45
N VAL A 11 -73.98 6.94 -37.38
CA VAL A 11 -74.88 8.06 -37.15
C VAL A 11 -74.04 9.31 -36.93
N THR A 12 -74.12 10.19 -37.92
CA THR A 12 -73.51 11.52 -37.88
C THR A 12 -74.41 12.48 -37.13
N HIS A 13 -73.93 13.10 -36.07
CA HIS A 13 -74.49 14.31 -35.49
C HIS A 13 -73.49 15.46 -35.65
N HIS A 14 -73.89 16.43 -36.48
CA HIS A 14 -73.21 17.71 -36.56
C HIS A 14 -73.59 18.59 -35.38
N VAL A 15 -72.60 18.99 -34.58
CA VAL A 15 -72.73 20.10 -33.66
C VAL A 15 -71.69 21.15 -34.04
N ARG A 16 -72.16 22.31 -34.44
CA ARG A 16 -71.37 23.52 -34.62
C ARG A 16 -71.07 24.11 -33.27
N LEU A 17 -69.81 24.34 -32.97
CA LEU A 17 -69.40 25.16 -31.83
C LEU A 17 -68.40 26.23 -32.28
N ASN A 18 -68.71 27.43 -31.84
CA ASN A 18 -68.10 28.70 -32.19
C ASN A 18 -66.61 28.76 -31.72
N LEU A 19 -65.79 29.30 -32.60
CA LEU A 19 -64.44 29.76 -32.31
C LEU A 19 -64.48 31.03 -31.45
N HIS A 20 -64.01 30.96 -30.22
CA HIS A 20 -63.44 32.11 -29.50
C HIS A 20 -62.09 31.73 -29.04
N GLY A 21 -61.12 32.55 -29.41
CA GLY A 21 -59.65 32.27 -29.21
C GLY A 21 -59.24 32.18 -27.75
N LEU A 22 -58.41 31.20 -27.47
CA LEU A 22 -57.55 31.18 -26.33
C LEU A 22 -56.10 30.80 -26.82
N SER A 23 -55.23 31.82 -26.84
CA SER A 23 -53.82 31.60 -27.09
C SER A 23 -53.22 30.89 -25.88
N ILE A 24 -52.92 29.60 -25.99
CA ILE A 24 -52.17 28.86 -24.99
C ILE A 24 -50.69 29.03 -25.34
N ALA A 25 -49.99 29.86 -24.55
CA ALA A 25 -48.55 29.95 -24.59
C ALA A 25 -47.97 28.64 -24.02
N LEU A 26 -47.40 27.82 -24.90
CA LEU A 26 -46.62 26.64 -24.51
C LEU A 26 -45.27 27.12 -23.95
N VAL A 27 -45.18 27.24 -22.63
CA VAL A 27 -43.89 27.42 -21.94
C VAL A 27 -43.17 26.05 -21.94
N ALA A 28 -42.24 25.89 -22.89
CA ALA A 28 -41.35 24.73 -22.89
C ALA A 28 -40.40 24.85 -21.70
N TRP A 29 -40.70 24.09 -20.66
CA TRP A 29 -39.77 23.87 -19.55
C TRP A 29 -38.64 22.93 -20.04
N LEU A 30 -37.55 23.52 -20.54
CA LEU A 30 -36.27 22.80 -20.71
C LEU A 30 -35.73 22.51 -19.32
N GLY A 31 -36.09 21.35 -18.79
CA GLY A 31 -35.45 20.82 -17.59
C GLY A 31 -33.98 20.54 -17.89
N PHE A 32 -33.10 21.44 -17.47
CA PHE A 32 -31.69 21.15 -17.34
C PHE A 32 -31.54 20.03 -16.27
N PHE A 33 -31.54 18.78 -16.72
CA PHE A 33 -30.92 17.70 -15.92
C PHE A 33 -29.41 17.97 -15.85
N GLY A 34 -29.00 18.81 -14.93
CA GLY A 34 -27.63 18.89 -14.52
C GLY A 34 -27.30 17.52 -13.95
N MET A 35 -26.55 16.70 -14.70
CA MET A 35 -25.84 15.58 -14.12
C MET A 35 -24.86 16.19 -13.10
N ALA A 36 -25.27 16.20 -11.83
CA ALA A 36 -24.34 16.38 -10.74
C ALA A 36 -23.39 15.17 -10.84
N PHE A 37 -22.22 15.36 -11.45
CA PHE A 37 -21.09 14.49 -11.22
C PHE A 37 -20.80 14.61 -9.72
N GLY A 38 -21.33 13.69 -8.93
CA GLY A 38 -20.98 13.57 -7.53
C GLY A 38 -19.46 13.43 -7.48
N GLN A 39 -18.76 14.40 -6.89
CA GLN A 39 -17.36 14.22 -6.53
C GLN A 39 -17.32 12.94 -5.69
N ALA A 40 -16.54 11.96 -6.14
CA ALA A 40 -16.32 10.75 -5.36
C ALA A 40 -15.87 11.19 -3.95
N ALA A 41 -16.51 10.65 -2.93
CA ALA A 41 -16.17 10.99 -1.55
C ALA A 41 -14.70 10.66 -1.33
N ILE A 42 -13.95 11.60 -0.75
CA ILE A 42 -12.54 11.37 -0.38
C ILE A 42 -12.49 10.17 0.58
N PRO A 43 -11.69 9.13 0.31
CA PRO A 43 -11.54 7.99 1.20
C PRO A 43 -11.18 8.42 2.63
N GLU A 44 -11.65 7.68 3.63
CA GLU A 44 -11.44 8.08 5.04
C GLU A 44 -9.96 8.11 5.41
N TRP A 45 -9.18 7.12 4.92
CA TRP A 45 -7.75 7.02 5.15
C TRP A 45 -6.95 8.21 4.57
N CYS A 46 -7.46 8.85 3.51
CA CYS A 46 -6.86 9.98 2.84
C CYS A 46 -7.00 11.30 3.64
N ARG A 47 -7.99 11.41 4.54
CA ARG A 47 -8.30 12.66 5.28
C ARG A 47 -7.18 13.17 6.19
N PRO A 48 -6.38 12.33 6.88
CA PRO A 48 -5.30 12.81 7.72
C PRO A 48 -4.05 13.25 6.93
N LEU A 49 -4.01 13.09 5.61
CA LEU A 49 -2.85 13.46 4.80
C LEU A 49 -2.75 14.98 4.57
N PRO A 50 -1.55 15.58 4.53
CA PRO A 50 -0.27 14.95 4.84
C PRO A 50 -0.13 14.69 6.34
N ARG A 51 0.46 13.55 6.70
CA ARG A 51 0.68 13.16 8.11
C ARG A 51 1.58 14.17 8.81
N PRO A 52 1.25 14.57 10.06
CA PRO A 52 1.98 15.63 10.77
C PRO A 52 3.45 15.30 11.05
N GLU A 53 3.80 14.03 11.15
CA GLU A 53 5.15 13.52 11.43
C GLU A 53 6.15 13.93 10.35
N TYR A 54 5.71 14.02 9.10
CA TYR A 54 6.54 14.43 7.97
C TYR A 54 7.01 15.89 8.06
N LYS A 55 6.33 16.76 8.82
CA LYS A 55 6.72 18.17 9.00
C LYS A 55 8.08 18.36 9.66
N SER A 56 8.55 17.34 10.40
CA SER A 56 9.86 17.35 11.05
C SER A 56 11.00 16.87 10.16
N LEU A 57 10.70 16.35 8.96
CA LEU A 57 11.67 15.78 8.03
C LEU A 57 12.03 16.79 6.93
N GLU A 58 13.28 16.74 6.46
CA GLU A 58 13.73 17.52 5.31
C GLU A 58 13.17 16.92 4.02
N ARG A 59 12.23 17.62 3.37
CA ARG A 59 11.69 17.21 2.07
C ARG A 59 12.70 17.50 0.97
N VAL A 60 12.91 16.53 0.09
CA VAL A 60 13.76 16.64 -1.10
C VAL A 60 12.88 16.88 -2.32
N PRO A 61 13.06 17.97 -3.07
CA PRO A 61 12.31 18.22 -4.29
C PRO A 61 12.65 17.15 -5.35
N ILE A 62 11.62 16.62 -6.01
CA ILE A 62 11.72 15.69 -7.13
C ILE A 62 10.70 16.07 -8.20
N GLY A 63 10.92 15.59 -9.44
CA GLY A 63 10.06 15.92 -10.58
C GLY A 63 8.75 15.11 -10.64
N ASP A 64 8.64 14.00 -9.93
CA ASP A 64 7.45 13.15 -9.92
C ASP A 64 6.47 13.56 -8.82
N ALA A 65 5.21 13.79 -9.17
CA ALA A 65 4.19 14.25 -8.23
C ALA A 65 3.51 13.12 -7.45
N TRP A 66 3.72 11.87 -7.84
CA TRP A 66 3.19 10.68 -7.15
C TRP A 66 3.93 10.40 -5.85
N PHE A 67 5.23 10.67 -5.82
CA PHE A 67 6.09 10.43 -4.67
C PHE A 67 6.38 11.70 -3.88
N GLU A 68 6.64 11.52 -2.61
CA GLU A 68 7.30 12.49 -1.75
C GLU A 68 8.59 11.89 -1.21
N VAL A 69 9.70 12.66 -1.22
CA VAL A 69 10.99 12.17 -0.75
C VAL A 69 11.46 12.97 0.46
N TYR A 70 11.92 12.25 1.48
CA TYR A 70 12.40 12.83 2.73
C TYR A 70 13.74 12.26 3.17
N LYS A 71 14.64 13.09 3.68
CA LYS A 71 15.85 12.63 4.36
C LYS A 71 15.48 12.17 5.77
N VAL A 72 15.79 10.92 6.09
CA VAL A 72 15.51 10.32 7.41
C VAL A 72 16.78 10.05 8.22
N ALA A 73 17.93 9.97 7.55
CA ALA A 73 19.26 9.86 8.16
C ALA A 73 20.33 10.27 7.14
N PRO A 74 21.60 10.47 7.54
CA PRO A 74 22.69 10.74 6.59
C PRO A 74 22.79 9.67 5.50
N GLY A 75 22.62 10.08 4.23
CA GLY A 75 22.62 9.19 3.07
C GLY A 75 21.45 8.21 3.01
N VAL A 76 20.32 8.49 3.67
CA VAL A 76 19.10 7.67 3.63
C VAL A 76 17.90 8.54 3.29
N PHE A 77 17.21 8.16 2.23
CA PHE A 77 15.98 8.80 1.75
C PHE A 77 14.81 7.83 1.91
N ALA A 78 13.71 8.30 2.48
CA ALA A 78 12.42 7.66 2.43
C ALA A 78 11.67 8.19 1.19
N ILE A 79 11.24 7.29 0.32
CA ILE A 79 10.45 7.59 -0.88
C ILE A 79 9.05 7.08 -0.59
N TYR A 80 8.13 8.00 -0.38
CA TYR A 80 6.79 7.78 0.14
C TYR A 80 5.73 7.93 -0.93
N GLU A 81 4.74 7.05 -0.96
CA GLU A 81 3.60 7.06 -1.88
C GLU A 81 2.29 7.50 -1.17
N PRO A 82 2.05 8.82 -0.97
CA PRO A 82 0.90 9.32 -0.21
C PRO A 82 -0.45 9.18 -0.92
N HIS A 83 -0.46 8.75 -2.17
CA HIS A 83 -1.66 8.72 -2.99
C HIS A 83 -2.34 7.35 -3.08
N GLN A 84 -1.78 6.32 -2.43
CA GLN A 84 -2.34 4.98 -2.37
C GLN A 84 -2.47 4.55 -0.89
N SER A 85 -3.49 3.75 -0.56
CA SER A 85 -3.92 3.45 0.82
C SER A 85 -2.90 2.71 1.68
N GLU A 86 -1.98 1.95 1.06
CA GLU A 86 -0.87 1.31 1.77
C GLU A 86 0.15 2.34 2.27
N GLU A 87 0.21 3.52 1.64
CA GLU A 87 1.16 4.57 1.98
C GLU A 87 2.58 4.02 2.09
N THR A 88 2.98 3.21 1.09
CA THR A 88 4.25 2.48 1.06
C THR A 88 5.45 3.43 1.08
N ILE A 89 6.51 3.02 1.77
CA ILE A 89 7.76 3.76 1.89
C ILE A 89 8.92 2.85 1.45
N SER A 90 9.53 3.18 0.33
CA SER A 90 10.81 2.60 -0.09
C SER A 90 11.98 3.41 0.46
N TYR A 91 13.11 2.76 0.75
CA TYR A 91 14.29 3.46 1.27
C TYR A 91 15.48 3.37 0.32
N LEU A 92 15.99 4.52 -0.12
CA LEU A 92 17.26 4.59 -0.84
C LEU A 92 18.40 4.87 0.14
N VAL A 93 19.32 3.91 0.27
CA VAL A 93 20.49 3.98 1.18
C VAL A 93 21.76 4.12 0.37
N LEU A 94 22.45 5.25 0.51
CA LEU A 94 23.67 5.55 -0.22
C LEU A 94 24.91 5.00 0.50
N GLY A 95 25.79 4.34 -0.25
CA GLY A 95 27.18 4.10 0.10
C GLY A 95 28.10 4.96 -0.78
N GLU A 96 29.40 4.63 -0.81
CA GLU A 96 30.39 5.31 -1.65
C GLU A 96 30.47 4.71 -3.06
N LYS A 97 30.17 3.42 -3.22
CA LYS A 97 30.35 2.68 -4.49
C LYS A 97 29.00 2.31 -5.15
N ARG A 98 27.97 2.10 -4.38
CA ARG A 98 26.63 1.73 -4.82
C ARG A 98 25.57 2.14 -3.79
N ALA A 99 24.33 2.15 -4.21
CA ALA A 99 23.18 2.37 -3.33
C ALA A 99 22.37 1.08 -3.19
N LEU A 100 21.69 0.93 -2.08
CA LEU A 100 20.64 -0.07 -1.89
C LEU A 100 19.28 0.65 -1.94
N LEU A 101 18.37 0.12 -2.74
CA LEU A 101 16.95 0.45 -2.69
C LEU A 101 16.22 -0.68 -1.96
N PHE A 102 15.72 -0.39 -0.78
CA PHE A 102 14.94 -1.32 0.03
C PHE A 102 13.47 -1.07 -0.24
N ASP A 103 12.82 -2.02 -0.91
CA ASP A 103 11.51 -1.98 -1.54
C ASP A 103 11.44 -1.07 -2.79
N THR A 104 10.43 -1.33 -3.63
CA THR A 104 10.20 -0.60 -4.87
C THR A 104 8.76 -0.14 -5.06
N GLY A 105 8.01 -0.09 -3.96
CA GLY A 105 6.65 0.46 -3.93
C GLY A 105 5.65 -0.30 -4.79
N MET A 106 4.57 0.41 -5.08
CA MET A 106 3.41 -0.12 -5.84
C MET A 106 3.68 -0.28 -7.34
N GLY A 107 4.63 0.47 -7.93
CA GLY A 107 4.82 0.52 -9.38
C GLY A 107 3.71 1.26 -10.13
N ILE A 108 3.00 2.17 -9.45
CA ILE A 108 1.99 3.06 -10.05
C ILE A 108 2.66 4.22 -10.78
N SER A 109 3.76 4.73 -10.27
CA SER A 109 4.62 5.69 -10.97
C SER A 109 6.06 5.18 -11.05
N ASP A 110 6.93 5.89 -11.77
CA ASP A 110 8.27 5.43 -12.14
C ASP A 110 9.29 5.73 -11.03
N LEU A 111 9.45 4.78 -10.09
CA LEU A 111 10.41 4.91 -8.99
C LEU A 111 11.87 4.97 -9.50
N ARG A 112 12.19 4.37 -10.66
CA ARG A 112 13.53 4.44 -11.26
C ARG A 112 13.90 5.87 -11.61
N LYS A 113 12.97 6.68 -12.10
CA LYS A 113 13.23 8.11 -12.35
C LYS A 113 13.55 8.83 -11.05
N VAL A 114 12.75 8.62 -10.01
CA VAL A 114 12.99 9.24 -8.70
C VAL A 114 14.36 8.88 -8.16
N THR A 115 14.75 7.61 -8.20
CA THR A 115 16.08 7.19 -7.72
C THR A 115 17.22 7.80 -8.56
N ASN A 116 17.02 8.00 -9.88
CA ASN A 116 18.02 8.66 -10.74
C ASN A 116 18.17 10.16 -10.46
N GLU A 117 17.14 10.84 -9.92
CA GLU A 117 17.25 12.23 -9.43
C GLU A 117 18.05 12.30 -8.12
N LEU A 118 18.02 11.24 -7.29
CA LEU A 118 18.67 11.20 -5.99
C LEU A 118 20.13 10.72 -6.03
N THR A 119 20.48 9.85 -6.99
CA THR A 119 21.84 9.29 -7.11
C THR A 119 22.16 8.80 -8.53
N HIS A 120 23.46 8.85 -8.86
CA HIS A 120 24.01 8.20 -10.06
C HIS A 120 24.77 6.90 -9.74
N LEU A 121 24.76 6.46 -8.48
CA LEU A 121 25.38 5.20 -8.08
C LEU A 121 24.64 4.00 -8.68
N PRO A 122 25.33 2.88 -8.97
CA PRO A 122 24.67 1.62 -9.28
C PRO A 122 23.73 1.23 -8.13
N ILE A 123 22.51 0.85 -8.46
CA ILE A 123 21.49 0.49 -7.47
C ILE A 123 21.34 -1.02 -7.40
N VAL A 124 21.37 -1.57 -6.19
CA VAL A 124 20.93 -2.92 -5.85
C VAL A 124 19.57 -2.81 -5.18
N VAL A 125 18.59 -3.52 -5.66
CA VAL A 125 17.27 -3.66 -5.01
C VAL A 125 17.31 -4.86 -4.07
N LEU A 126 16.71 -4.72 -2.90
CA LEU A 126 16.37 -5.82 -1.99
C LEU A 126 15.04 -5.49 -1.36
N ASN A 127 14.08 -6.41 -1.40
CA ASN A 127 12.78 -6.18 -0.81
C ASN A 127 12.73 -6.67 0.65
N SER A 128 11.97 -5.95 1.47
CA SER A 128 11.66 -6.37 2.84
C SER A 128 10.89 -7.70 2.85
N HIS A 129 10.03 -7.87 1.87
CA HIS A 129 9.30 -9.09 1.50
C HIS A 129 8.70 -8.91 0.10
N THR A 130 7.97 -9.89 -0.39
CA THR A 130 7.53 -9.86 -1.79
C THR A 130 6.02 -9.76 -2.00
N HIS A 131 5.29 -9.04 -1.12
CA HIS A 131 3.96 -8.57 -1.46
C HIS A 131 4.02 -7.53 -2.59
N ASP A 132 2.93 -7.35 -3.28
CA ASP A 132 2.82 -6.56 -4.52
C ASP A 132 3.15 -5.08 -4.33
N ASP A 133 2.88 -4.53 -3.16
CA ASP A 133 3.16 -3.14 -2.78
C ASP A 133 4.64 -2.85 -2.44
N HIS A 134 5.49 -3.89 -2.39
CA HIS A 134 6.94 -3.77 -2.17
C HIS A 134 7.80 -4.09 -3.40
N VAL A 135 7.22 -4.67 -4.44
CA VAL A 135 7.97 -5.19 -5.61
C VAL A 135 7.55 -4.56 -6.94
N GLY A 136 6.66 -3.56 -6.90
CA GLY A 136 5.99 -3.01 -8.08
C GLY A 136 6.94 -2.56 -9.19
N ASP A 137 8.07 -1.96 -8.85
CA ASP A 137 9.07 -1.48 -9.81
C ASP A 137 10.35 -2.33 -9.88
N ASN A 138 10.42 -3.52 -9.26
CA ASN A 138 11.57 -4.41 -9.33
C ASN A 138 12.05 -4.68 -10.78
N TRP A 139 11.11 -4.80 -11.71
CA TRP A 139 11.34 -5.07 -13.12
C TRP A 139 12.19 -3.99 -13.84
N GLN A 140 12.31 -2.80 -13.27
CA GLN A 140 13.08 -1.69 -13.81
C GLN A 140 14.58 -1.75 -13.45
N PHE A 141 14.97 -2.65 -12.54
CA PHE A 141 16.32 -2.72 -12.01
C PHE A 141 17.07 -3.96 -12.49
N GLU A 142 18.35 -3.78 -12.87
CA GLU A 142 19.19 -4.87 -13.37
C GLU A 142 19.66 -5.82 -12.27
N THR A 143 19.79 -5.31 -11.03
CA THR A 143 20.27 -6.08 -9.87
C THR A 143 19.23 -6.09 -8.81
N VAL A 144 18.57 -7.24 -8.62
CA VAL A 144 17.54 -7.46 -7.62
C VAL A 144 17.90 -8.69 -6.79
N TYR A 145 18.09 -8.48 -5.50
CA TYR A 145 18.32 -9.54 -4.53
C TYR A 145 16.98 -9.98 -3.91
N GLY A 146 16.91 -11.22 -3.46
CA GLY A 146 15.74 -11.76 -2.77
C GLY A 146 16.13 -12.83 -1.77
N MET A 147 15.24 -13.11 -0.80
CA MET A 147 15.40 -14.28 0.08
C MET A 147 15.25 -15.57 -0.72
N ASP A 148 16.02 -16.60 -0.36
CA ASP A 148 15.95 -17.93 -0.99
C ASP A 148 14.74 -18.72 -0.45
N THR A 149 13.53 -18.30 -0.83
CA THR A 149 12.28 -18.95 -0.46
C THR A 149 11.42 -19.25 -1.68
N ASP A 150 10.50 -20.23 -1.55
CA ASP A 150 9.52 -20.49 -2.61
C ASP A 150 8.54 -19.34 -2.78
N PHE A 151 8.22 -18.63 -1.68
CA PHE A 151 7.35 -17.46 -1.70
C PHE A 151 7.95 -16.34 -2.56
N THR A 152 9.23 -16.00 -2.36
CA THR A 152 9.97 -15.03 -3.19
C THR A 152 9.97 -15.44 -4.67
N ARG A 153 10.28 -16.72 -4.96
CA ARG A 153 10.31 -17.23 -6.35
C ARG A 153 8.94 -17.22 -7.02
N GLN A 154 7.87 -17.46 -6.27
CA GLN A 154 6.51 -17.42 -6.78
C GLN A 154 6.11 -15.97 -7.11
N ASN A 155 6.34 -15.04 -6.19
CA ASN A 155 5.93 -13.64 -6.35
C ASN A 155 6.75 -12.92 -7.44
N ALA A 156 8.01 -13.35 -7.69
CA ALA A 156 8.82 -12.83 -8.79
C ALA A 156 8.20 -13.07 -10.19
N ARG A 157 7.18 -13.93 -10.29
CA ARG A 157 6.42 -14.13 -11.54
C ARG A 157 5.42 -13.01 -11.83
N GLY A 158 5.20 -12.14 -10.84
CA GLY A 158 4.20 -11.10 -10.89
C GLY A 158 2.77 -11.61 -10.67
N SER A 159 1.87 -10.70 -10.37
CA SER A 159 0.43 -10.97 -10.16
C SER A 159 -0.40 -9.84 -10.75
N ARG A 160 -1.53 -10.19 -11.36
CA ARG A 160 -2.54 -9.21 -11.76
C ARG A 160 -3.67 -9.13 -10.74
N GLN A 161 -4.05 -10.25 -10.15
CA GLN A 161 -5.24 -10.34 -9.31
C GLN A 161 -5.07 -9.50 -8.05
N ASP A 162 -3.94 -9.63 -7.36
CA ASP A 162 -3.68 -8.91 -6.12
C ASP A 162 -3.50 -7.41 -6.41
N ALA A 163 -2.67 -7.06 -7.40
CA ALA A 163 -2.42 -5.69 -7.81
C ALA A 163 -3.70 -4.92 -8.22
N GLN A 164 -4.69 -5.56 -8.84
CA GLN A 164 -5.93 -4.89 -9.28
C GLN A 164 -6.77 -4.36 -8.10
N ALA A 165 -6.73 -4.99 -6.95
CA ALA A 165 -7.44 -4.53 -5.76
C ALA A 165 -6.86 -3.20 -5.25
N GLU A 166 -5.54 -3.02 -5.38
CA GLU A 166 -4.81 -1.87 -4.85
C GLU A 166 -5.04 -0.57 -5.64
N VAL A 167 -5.59 -0.64 -6.84
CA VAL A 167 -5.92 0.55 -7.66
C VAL A 167 -7.42 0.80 -7.77
N ALA A 168 -8.21 0.19 -6.89
CA ALA A 168 -9.63 0.49 -6.76
C ALA A 168 -9.85 1.96 -6.33
N PRO A 169 -10.97 2.60 -6.68
CA PRO A 169 -11.18 4.03 -6.41
C PRO A 169 -11.10 4.43 -4.93
N ASP A 170 -11.43 3.53 -4.02
CA ASP A 170 -11.35 3.72 -2.56
C ASP A 170 -9.93 3.53 -2.01
N GLN A 171 -9.00 3.01 -2.83
CA GLN A 171 -7.59 2.85 -2.51
C GLN A 171 -6.71 4.01 -2.98
N ILE A 172 -7.28 4.98 -3.73
CA ILE A 172 -6.53 6.08 -4.32
C ILE A 172 -6.96 7.43 -3.73
N CYS A 173 -6.00 8.22 -3.29
CA CYS A 173 -6.17 9.58 -2.82
C CYS A 173 -5.78 10.58 -3.91
N GLY A 174 -6.76 11.26 -4.49
CA GLY A 174 -6.53 12.20 -5.59
C GLY A 174 -6.55 11.54 -6.97
N ASN A 175 -5.59 11.88 -7.81
CA ASN A 175 -5.54 11.40 -9.19
C ASN A 175 -4.35 10.46 -9.41
N LEU A 176 -4.60 9.39 -10.15
CA LEU A 176 -3.54 8.53 -10.67
C LEU A 176 -2.61 9.30 -11.62
N PRO A 177 -1.34 8.89 -11.77
CA PRO A 177 -0.42 9.52 -12.70
C PRO A 177 -0.95 9.57 -14.13
N LYS A 178 -0.62 10.64 -14.86
CA LYS A 178 -1.05 10.80 -16.25
C LYS A 178 -0.56 9.63 -17.11
N GLY A 179 -1.49 8.94 -17.77
CA GLY A 179 -1.20 7.79 -18.64
C GLY A 179 -1.19 6.44 -17.92
N PHE A 180 -1.37 6.42 -16.61
CA PHE A 180 -1.59 5.17 -15.88
C PHE A 180 -2.99 4.62 -16.20
N ASP A 181 -3.06 3.34 -16.55
CA ASP A 181 -4.32 2.63 -16.79
C ASP A 181 -4.57 1.58 -15.69
N PRO A 182 -5.47 1.84 -14.75
CA PRO A 182 -5.76 0.91 -13.66
C PRO A 182 -6.22 -0.47 -14.14
N LYS A 183 -6.87 -0.55 -15.32
CA LYS A 183 -7.38 -1.81 -15.87
C LYS A 183 -6.27 -2.75 -16.35
N SER A 184 -5.14 -2.19 -16.75
CA SER A 184 -3.97 -2.94 -17.20
C SER A 184 -2.92 -3.15 -16.12
N TYR A 185 -3.09 -2.51 -14.95
CA TYR A 185 -2.14 -2.59 -13.86
C TYR A 185 -1.94 -4.03 -13.35
N ALA A 186 -0.70 -4.39 -13.12
CA ALA A 186 -0.27 -5.67 -12.58
C ALA A 186 1.14 -5.55 -12.02
N THR A 187 1.45 -6.29 -10.98
CA THR A 187 2.84 -6.51 -10.59
C THR A 187 3.53 -7.29 -11.72
N ARG A 188 4.57 -6.70 -12.31
CA ARG A 188 5.28 -7.28 -13.45
C ARG A 188 6.25 -8.36 -13.00
N THR A 189 6.51 -9.34 -13.86
CA THR A 189 7.58 -10.32 -13.66
C THR A 189 8.93 -9.63 -13.55
N TRP A 190 9.75 -10.02 -12.59
CA TRP A 190 11.10 -9.54 -12.40
C TRP A 190 12.08 -10.70 -12.14
N LYS A 191 13.39 -10.42 -12.25
CA LYS A 191 14.42 -11.44 -12.13
C LYS A 191 15.20 -11.27 -10.83
N ILE A 192 15.23 -12.31 -10.00
CA ILE A 192 16.15 -12.41 -8.88
C ILE A 192 17.54 -12.68 -9.45
N THR A 193 18.49 -11.78 -9.18
CA THR A 193 19.87 -11.88 -9.68
C THR A 193 20.80 -12.54 -8.67
N SER A 194 20.46 -12.48 -7.39
CA SER A 194 21.20 -13.13 -6.31
C SER A 194 20.28 -13.39 -5.13
N TYR A 195 20.56 -14.45 -4.39
CA TYR A 195 19.85 -14.72 -3.14
C TYR A 195 20.66 -14.21 -1.95
N VAL A 196 19.95 -13.79 -0.90
CA VAL A 196 20.50 -13.40 0.40
C VAL A 196 19.94 -14.33 1.49
N HIS A 197 20.69 -14.45 2.56
CA HIS A 197 20.38 -15.27 3.72
C HIS A 197 20.50 -14.46 5.01
N ASP A 198 20.01 -15.03 6.09
CA ASP A 198 20.17 -14.44 7.42
C ASP A 198 21.64 -14.23 7.79
N GLY A 199 22.00 -13.04 8.23
CA GLY A 199 23.37 -12.64 8.59
C GLY A 199 24.24 -12.17 7.43
N ASP A 200 23.77 -12.27 6.18
CA ASP A 200 24.51 -11.73 5.02
C ASP A 200 24.70 -10.21 5.17
N ARG A 201 25.79 -9.72 4.57
CA ARG A 201 26.12 -8.31 4.57
C ARG A 201 26.19 -7.76 3.15
N ILE A 202 25.46 -6.66 2.94
CA ILE A 202 25.47 -5.93 1.68
C ILE A 202 26.39 -4.73 1.85
N ASP A 203 27.60 -4.84 1.26
CA ASP A 203 28.59 -3.75 1.26
C ASP A 203 28.25 -2.74 0.16
N LEU A 204 28.07 -1.47 0.54
CA LEU A 204 27.77 -0.37 -0.38
C LEU A 204 29.00 0.51 -0.66
N GLY A 205 30.18 0.14 -0.09
CA GLY A 205 31.36 1.01 -0.03
C GLY A 205 31.24 2.01 1.11
N GLY A 206 32.08 1.87 2.13
CA GLY A 206 32.03 2.70 3.35
C GLY A 206 30.79 2.50 4.24
N ARG A 207 29.81 1.74 3.77
CA ARG A 207 28.56 1.41 4.49
C ARG A 207 28.17 -0.05 4.24
N SER A 208 27.74 -0.75 5.27
CA SER A 208 27.33 -2.15 5.19
C SER A 208 26.02 -2.38 5.92
N LEU A 209 25.08 -3.07 5.28
CA LEU A 209 23.79 -3.45 5.85
C LEU A 209 23.76 -4.95 6.10
N GLU A 210 23.36 -5.36 7.30
CA GLU A 210 23.18 -6.75 7.69
C GLU A 210 21.73 -7.18 7.43
N VAL A 211 21.55 -8.30 6.73
CA VAL A 211 20.25 -8.93 6.48
C VAL A 211 19.84 -9.72 7.72
N LEU A 212 18.67 -9.46 8.24
CA LEU A 212 18.08 -10.18 9.35
C LEU A 212 16.79 -10.86 8.86
N ALA A 213 16.75 -12.18 8.79
CA ALA A 213 15.51 -12.87 8.51
C ALA A 213 14.50 -12.61 9.65
N THR A 214 13.35 -12.08 9.29
CA THR A 214 12.26 -11.76 10.22
C THR A 214 10.92 -12.31 9.69
N PRO A 215 10.85 -13.64 9.42
CA PRO A 215 9.62 -14.25 8.90
C PRO A 215 8.47 -14.09 9.88
N GLY A 216 7.25 -14.16 9.34
CA GLY A 216 6.03 -14.13 10.14
C GLY A 216 4.91 -13.34 9.50
N HIS A 217 5.14 -12.12 9.06
CA HIS A 217 4.23 -11.41 8.15
C HIS A 217 4.14 -12.18 6.83
N THR A 218 5.30 -12.46 6.24
CA THR A 218 5.49 -13.43 5.14
C THR A 218 6.65 -14.39 5.45
N PRO A 219 6.79 -15.51 4.72
CA PRO A 219 7.91 -16.45 4.88
C PRO A 219 9.27 -15.86 4.52
N ASP A 220 9.30 -14.86 3.62
CA ASP A 220 10.50 -14.23 3.08
C ASP A 220 10.82 -12.87 3.73
N ALA A 221 10.08 -12.48 4.76
CA ALA A 221 10.27 -11.19 5.39
C ALA A 221 11.66 -11.04 5.99
N ILE A 222 12.28 -9.88 5.75
CA ILE A 222 13.56 -9.47 6.30
C ILE A 222 13.51 -8.07 6.89
N SER A 223 14.43 -7.82 7.80
CA SER A 223 14.82 -6.48 8.26
C SER A 223 16.26 -6.21 7.87
N LEU A 224 16.65 -4.93 7.77
CA LEU A 224 18.05 -4.56 7.53
C LEU A 224 18.61 -3.76 8.71
N LEU A 225 19.82 -4.08 9.13
CA LEU A 225 20.50 -3.38 10.20
C LEU A 225 21.76 -2.68 9.69
N ASP A 226 21.76 -1.35 9.76
CA ASP A 226 22.96 -0.53 9.65
C ASP A 226 23.55 -0.30 11.05
N ARG A 227 24.42 -1.19 11.48
CA ARG A 227 25.01 -1.13 12.83
C ARG A 227 25.81 0.13 13.08
N ALA A 228 26.55 0.60 12.07
CA ALA A 228 27.42 1.75 12.21
C ALA A 228 26.63 3.04 12.49
N ASN A 229 25.44 3.17 11.90
CA ASN A 229 24.59 4.34 12.04
C ASN A 229 23.43 4.13 13.05
N GLY A 230 23.19 2.89 13.47
CA GLY A 230 22.10 2.54 14.38
C GLY A 230 20.72 2.62 13.71
N LEU A 231 20.61 2.23 12.45
CA LEU A 231 19.35 2.24 11.71
C LEU A 231 18.83 0.81 11.54
N LEU A 232 17.55 0.61 11.81
CA LEU A 232 16.87 -0.66 11.63
C LEU A 232 15.66 -0.46 10.70
N PHE A 233 15.73 -1.04 9.52
CA PHE A 233 14.64 -1.08 8.55
C PHE A 233 13.83 -2.35 8.80
N THR A 234 12.56 -2.23 9.06
CA THR A 234 11.72 -3.32 9.58
C THR A 234 10.76 -3.91 8.57
N GLY A 235 10.61 -3.29 7.39
CA GLY A 235 9.54 -3.68 6.46
C GLY A 235 8.21 -3.73 7.19
N ASP A 236 7.45 -4.80 6.98
CA ASP A 236 6.14 -5.02 7.57
C ASP A 236 6.19 -5.80 8.88
N THR A 237 7.37 -6.15 9.36
CA THR A 237 7.49 -6.68 10.73
C THR A 237 7.06 -5.62 11.76
N TYR A 238 7.33 -4.33 11.49
CA TYR A 238 6.83 -3.22 12.27
C TYR A 238 6.76 -1.93 11.44
N TYR A 239 5.64 -1.24 11.53
CA TYR A 239 5.44 0.15 11.14
C TYR A 239 4.37 0.80 12.04
N PRO A 240 4.34 2.14 12.20
CA PRO A 240 3.45 2.79 13.16
C PRO A 240 2.04 3.02 12.60
N ALA A 241 1.38 1.93 12.22
CA ALA A 241 0.00 1.87 11.76
C ALA A 241 -0.61 0.48 12.04
N THR A 242 -1.55 0.01 11.21
CA THR A 242 -2.15 -1.31 11.33
C THR A 242 -1.27 -2.36 10.66
N ILE A 243 -0.56 -3.16 11.44
CA ILE A 243 0.28 -4.25 10.95
C ILE A 243 -0.62 -5.43 10.53
N TRP A 244 -0.48 -5.89 9.31
CA TRP A 244 -1.35 -6.91 8.71
C TRP A 244 -0.80 -8.31 8.94
N LEU A 245 -1.49 -9.09 9.76
CA LEU A 245 -1.13 -10.46 10.13
C LEU A 245 -2.31 -11.41 9.89
N TYR A 246 -3.08 -11.23 8.84
CA TYR A 246 -4.29 -12.00 8.56
C TYR A 246 -4.18 -12.87 7.30
N ARG A 247 -3.18 -12.64 6.46
CA ARG A 247 -3.01 -13.38 5.21
C ARG A 247 -2.68 -14.87 5.46
N PRO A 248 -2.99 -15.78 4.51
CA PRO A 248 -2.75 -17.22 4.68
C PRO A 248 -1.29 -17.59 4.99
N GLU A 249 -0.34 -16.87 4.40
CA GLU A 249 1.10 -17.06 4.57
C GLU A 249 1.64 -16.57 5.92
N THR A 250 0.85 -15.85 6.70
CA THR A 250 1.28 -15.33 8.02
C THR A 250 1.45 -16.46 9.02
N ASP A 251 2.62 -16.50 9.66
CA ASP A 251 2.97 -17.39 10.79
C ASP A 251 3.16 -16.61 12.08
N PHE A 252 2.25 -16.76 13.03
CA PHE A 252 2.29 -16.05 14.31
C PHE A 252 3.45 -16.50 15.22
N GLY A 253 3.91 -17.75 15.09
CA GLY A 253 5.06 -18.25 15.86
C GLY A 253 6.37 -17.66 15.35
N ALA A 254 6.55 -17.65 14.03
CA ALA A 254 7.68 -17.01 13.38
C ALA A 254 7.69 -15.49 13.65
N TYR A 255 6.52 -14.84 13.61
CA TYR A 255 6.39 -13.42 13.92
C TYR A 255 6.80 -13.10 15.36
N ASP A 256 6.36 -13.90 16.36
CA ASP A 256 6.78 -13.74 17.76
C ASP A 256 8.31 -13.85 17.92
N ALA A 257 8.92 -14.83 17.28
CA ALA A 257 10.38 -14.99 17.29
C ALA A 257 11.10 -13.79 16.65
N SER A 258 10.58 -13.30 15.53
CA SER A 258 11.13 -12.17 14.79
C SER A 258 11.07 -10.86 15.59
N VAL A 259 9.92 -10.53 16.18
CA VAL A 259 9.79 -9.31 16.99
C VAL A 259 10.65 -9.35 18.26
N ARG A 260 10.84 -10.50 18.88
CA ARG A 260 11.78 -10.68 20.01
C ARG A 260 13.24 -10.48 19.57
N ARG A 261 13.60 -11.01 18.39
CA ARG A 261 14.91 -10.78 17.80
C ARG A 261 15.19 -9.29 17.60
N LEU A 262 14.23 -8.56 17.01
CA LEU A 262 14.38 -7.12 16.81
C LEU A 262 14.41 -6.35 18.13
N ALA A 263 13.60 -6.75 19.11
CA ALA A 263 13.60 -6.12 20.44
C ALA A 263 14.95 -6.24 21.16
N ALA A 264 15.65 -7.35 20.98
CA ALA A 264 17.01 -7.53 21.54
C ALA A 264 18.03 -6.56 20.93
N LEU A 265 17.77 -6.01 19.75
CA LEU A 265 18.62 -5.01 19.09
C LEU A 265 18.33 -3.57 19.54
N ALA A 266 17.22 -3.32 20.25
CA ALA A 266 16.81 -1.97 20.64
C ALA A 266 17.92 -1.11 21.28
N PRO A 267 18.80 -1.63 22.16
CA PRO A 267 19.89 -0.84 22.73
C PRO A 267 20.95 -0.37 21.72
N GLN A 268 21.03 -0.98 20.54
CA GLN A 268 21.97 -0.67 19.47
C GLN A 268 21.37 0.19 18.35
N VAL A 269 20.04 0.38 18.37
CA VAL A 269 19.28 1.09 17.35
C VAL A 269 18.97 2.51 17.83
N LYS A 270 19.12 3.48 16.95
CA LYS A 270 18.75 4.89 17.17
C LYS A 270 17.42 5.24 16.52
N ILE A 271 17.16 4.63 15.35
CA ILE A 271 15.97 4.91 14.53
C ILE A 271 15.45 3.59 13.96
N VAL A 272 14.14 3.38 14.06
CA VAL A 272 13.41 2.30 13.38
C VAL A 272 12.71 2.90 12.15
N LEU A 273 12.83 2.22 11.02
CA LEU A 273 12.35 2.65 9.70
C LEU A 273 11.38 1.59 9.17
N GLY A 274 10.08 1.87 9.26
CA GLY A 274 9.00 0.98 8.80
C GLY A 274 8.60 1.25 7.35
N ALA A 275 7.92 0.32 6.71
CA ALA A 275 7.61 0.41 5.28
C ALA A 275 6.29 1.14 4.95
N HIS A 276 5.51 1.58 5.93
CA HIS A 276 4.21 2.23 5.68
C HIS A 276 3.96 3.44 6.59
N ASN A 277 3.15 4.37 6.09
CA ASN A 277 2.55 5.52 6.76
C ASN A 277 3.55 6.55 7.30
N ILE A 278 4.43 6.18 8.24
CA ILE A 278 5.38 7.09 8.90
C ILE A 278 6.77 6.47 8.87
N PRO A 279 7.78 7.15 8.29
CA PRO A 279 9.08 6.54 8.02
C PRO A 279 9.96 6.35 9.25
N VAL A 280 9.69 7.04 10.36
CA VAL A 280 10.61 7.09 11.52
C VAL A 280 9.88 6.77 12.80
N ALA A 281 10.41 5.83 13.57
CA ALA A 281 9.94 5.52 14.92
C ALA A 281 11.10 5.40 15.93
N SER A 282 10.77 5.58 17.23
CA SER A 282 11.72 5.38 18.33
C SER A 282 12.02 3.89 18.52
N PRO A 283 13.29 3.49 18.84
CA PRO A 283 13.61 2.11 19.17
C PRO A 283 12.83 1.53 20.37
N SER A 284 12.29 2.39 21.23
CA SER A 284 11.44 1.99 22.36
C SER A 284 10.18 1.23 21.93
N VAL A 285 9.78 1.33 20.66
CA VAL A 285 8.65 0.57 20.11
C VAL A 285 8.94 -0.93 20.05
N LEU A 286 10.18 -1.35 19.84
CA LEU A 286 10.54 -2.76 19.64
C LEU A 286 10.18 -3.64 20.86
N PRO A 287 10.58 -3.34 22.11
CA PRO A 287 10.10 -4.11 23.26
C PRO A 287 8.59 -3.97 23.51
N ARG A 288 7.98 -2.82 23.16
CA ARG A 288 6.53 -2.64 23.25
C ARG A 288 5.78 -3.55 22.28
N LEU A 289 6.31 -3.74 21.07
CA LEU A 289 5.74 -4.63 20.06
C LEU A 289 5.66 -6.08 20.57
N VAL A 290 6.72 -6.58 21.23
CA VAL A 290 6.72 -7.90 21.88
C VAL A 290 5.64 -7.99 22.94
N THR A 291 5.60 -7.04 23.89
CA THR A 291 4.62 -7.05 24.99
C THR A 291 3.18 -6.98 24.45
N ALA A 292 2.95 -6.17 23.42
CA ALA A 292 1.66 -6.02 22.76
C ALA A 292 1.21 -7.32 22.07
N PHE A 293 2.10 -7.96 21.31
CA PHE A 293 1.79 -9.20 20.62
C PHE A 293 1.52 -10.35 21.62
N GLU A 294 2.30 -10.46 22.70
CA GLU A 294 2.04 -11.39 23.80
C GLU A 294 0.66 -11.15 24.44
N ALA A 295 0.30 -9.90 24.71
CA ALA A 295 -0.98 -9.55 25.31
C ALA A 295 -2.16 -9.95 24.41
N VAL A 296 -2.03 -9.73 23.09
CA VAL A 296 -3.01 -10.15 22.09
C VAL A 296 -3.12 -11.68 22.07
N ARG A 297 -1.99 -12.40 21.98
CA ARG A 297 -1.96 -13.86 21.98
C ARG A 297 -2.54 -14.47 23.26
N ALA A 298 -2.35 -13.81 24.39
CA ALA A 298 -2.91 -14.21 25.68
C ALA A 298 -4.40 -13.85 25.87
N GLY A 299 -5.04 -13.20 24.87
CA GLY A 299 -6.43 -12.75 24.92
C GLY A 299 -6.69 -11.61 25.91
N LYS A 300 -5.65 -10.86 26.29
CA LYS A 300 -5.75 -9.70 27.20
C LYS A 300 -6.21 -8.41 26.52
N VAL A 301 -6.18 -8.35 25.19
CA VAL A 301 -6.66 -7.24 24.37
C VAL A 301 -7.95 -7.65 23.69
N ARG A 302 -8.98 -6.81 23.79
CA ARG A 302 -10.26 -7.07 23.11
C ARG A 302 -10.16 -6.58 21.65
N PRO A 303 -10.46 -7.43 20.68
CA PRO A 303 -10.47 -7.00 19.29
C PRO A 303 -11.78 -6.29 18.91
N THR A 304 -11.72 -5.51 17.82
CA THR A 304 -12.88 -5.04 17.07
C THR A 304 -12.97 -5.79 15.75
N GLN A 305 -14.16 -5.96 15.19
CA GLN A 305 -14.37 -6.60 13.90
C GLN A 305 -13.81 -5.68 12.79
N ALA A 306 -13.02 -6.23 11.89
CA ALA A 306 -12.48 -5.51 10.72
C ALA A 306 -13.18 -5.91 9.43
N ALA A 307 -13.20 -7.23 9.13
CA ALA A 307 -13.85 -7.83 7.97
C ALA A 307 -14.34 -9.24 8.36
N PRO A 308 -15.11 -9.93 7.53
CA PRO A 308 -15.48 -11.32 7.79
C PRO A 308 -14.23 -12.19 8.02
N GLY A 309 -14.13 -12.80 9.20
CA GLY A 309 -12.97 -13.62 9.60
C GLY A 309 -11.75 -12.85 10.08
N GLU A 310 -11.80 -11.52 10.20
CA GLU A 310 -10.68 -10.67 10.59
C GLU A 310 -11.03 -9.72 11.72
N VAL A 311 -10.06 -9.43 12.56
CA VAL A 311 -10.20 -8.54 13.71
C VAL A 311 -9.02 -7.60 13.83
N ILE A 312 -9.25 -6.42 14.42
CA ILE A 312 -8.20 -5.44 14.75
C ILE A 312 -8.03 -5.39 16.27
N TYR A 313 -6.79 -5.47 16.70
CA TYR A 313 -6.35 -5.22 18.06
C TYR A 313 -5.67 -3.85 18.13
N SER A 314 -6.40 -2.84 18.60
CA SER A 314 -5.86 -1.47 18.73
C SER A 314 -4.95 -1.36 19.94
N LEU A 315 -3.79 -0.76 19.75
CA LEU A 315 -2.73 -0.58 20.74
C LEU A 315 -2.26 0.89 20.71
N ASP A 316 -1.36 1.25 21.62
CA ASP A 316 -0.81 2.61 21.62
C ASP A 316 0.23 2.79 20.51
N GLY A 317 -0.12 3.58 19.47
CA GLY A 317 0.73 3.94 18.34
C GLY A 317 0.80 2.95 17.19
N PHE A 318 0.10 1.80 17.27
CA PHE A 318 -0.06 0.82 16.18
C PHE A 318 -1.23 -0.12 16.46
N SER A 319 -1.55 -0.99 15.54
CA SER A 319 -2.54 -2.06 15.74
C SER A 319 -2.13 -3.33 15.00
N PHE A 320 -2.78 -4.45 15.33
CA PHE A 320 -2.66 -5.68 14.54
C PHE A 320 -4.00 -6.00 13.89
N ARG A 321 -4.02 -6.20 12.58
CA ARG A 321 -5.12 -6.84 11.86
C ARG A 321 -4.78 -8.31 11.70
N MET A 322 -5.57 -9.19 12.29
CA MET A 322 -5.29 -10.63 12.38
C MET A 322 -6.50 -11.45 11.99
N ARG A 323 -6.29 -12.72 11.66
CA ARG A 323 -7.37 -13.69 11.54
C ARG A 323 -8.12 -13.78 12.87
N ALA A 324 -9.45 -13.77 12.81
CA ALA A 324 -10.26 -13.98 14.02
C ALA A 324 -9.92 -15.34 14.67
N PRO A 325 -9.84 -15.40 16.02
CA PRO A 325 -9.62 -16.67 16.70
C PRO A 325 -10.71 -17.68 16.32
N GLU A 326 -10.33 -18.89 15.94
CA GLU A 326 -11.29 -19.97 15.72
C GLU A 326 -12.05 -20.24 17.02
N GLY A 327 -13.38 -20.14 16.99
CA GLY A 327 -14.23 -20.73 18.02
C GLY A 327 -14.44 -19.98 19.32
N ARG A 328 -14.72 -18.65 19.30
CA ARG A 328 -15.57 -18.04 20.34
C ARG A 328 -16.92 -17.69 19.71
N LYS A 329 -17.81 -18.69 19.69
CA LYS A 329 -19.25 -18.47 19.46
C LYS A 329 -19.89 -17.86 20.69
#